data_9116072fe1eeddfb9c8e1092d0092cff
#
_entry.id   9116072fe1eeddfb9c8e1092d0092cff
#
_cell.length_a   1.000
_cell.length_b   1.000
_cell.length_c   1.000
_cell.angle_alpha   90.00
_cell.angle_beta   90.00
_cell.angle_gamma   90.00
#
_symmetry.space_group_name_H-M   'P 1'
#
loop_
_entity.id
_entity.type
_entity.pdbx_description
1 polymer ?
#
loop_
_entity_poly.entity_id
_entity_poly.type
_entity_poly.pdbx_seq_one_letter_code
_entity_poly.pdbx_strand_id
1 'polypeptide(L)'
;MELNKLKAKMAADGNLPLLQSNLVFGEGNPDCEALFIGEAPGFNEDRECRPFIGRAGQLLRKNIRDLGWQEKDVYITNIVKRRPPENRDPNPEEIEAYKPYLTRHIEIINPKIIVTLGRFSMN
;
A
#
# COMPACT_ATOMS: atom_id res chain seq x y z
N MET A 1 -8.90 -17.26 -1.88
CA MET A 1 -7.86 -16.43 -2.50
C MET A 1 -6.77 -16.11 -1.51
N GLU A 2 -5.53 -16.22 -1.96
CA GLU A 2 -4.38 -16.00 -1.09
C GLU A 2 -4.32 -14.57 -0.53
N LEU A 3 -4.65 -13.56 -1.34
CA LEU A 3 -4.65 -12.17 -0.86
C LEU A 3 -5.69 -11.93 0.23
N ASN A 4 -6.87 -12.52 0.09
CA ASN A 4 -7.91 -12.38 1.10
C ASN A 4 -7.50 -13.04 2.41
N LYS A 5 -6.80 -14.17 2.34
CA LYS A 5 -6.27 -14.84 3.52
C LYS A 5 -5.21 -13.99 4.21
N LEU A 6 -4.31 -13.39 3.43
CA LEU A 6 -3.28 -12.53 3.97
C LEU A 6 -3.88 -11.30 4.64
N LYS A 7 -4.88 -10.68 4.02
CA LYS A 7 -5.56 -9.53 4.58
C LYS A 7 -6.23 -9.88 5.91
N ALA A 8 -6.92 -11.01 5.96
CA ALA A 8 -7.59 -11.46 7.19
C ALA A 8 -6.60 -11.74 8.30
N LYS A 9 -5.47 -12.38 7.98
CA LYS A 9 -4.41 -12.66 8.94
C LYS A 9 -3.83 -11.37 9.49
N MET A 10 -3.56 -10.40 8.64
CA MET A 10 -3.03 -9.11 9.05
C MET A 10 -4.03 -8.35 9.92
N ALA A 11 -5.31 -8.35 9.55
CA ALA A 11 -6.35 -7.67 10.31
C ALA A 11 -6.49 -8.24 11.71
N ALA A 12 -6.25 -9.56 11.87
CA ALA A 12 -6.36 -10.24 13.15
C ALA A 12 -5.09 -10.19 13.99
N ASP A 13 -3.98 -9.72 13.44
CA ASP A 13 -2.68 -9.69 14.14
C ASP A 13 -2.61 -8.53 15.12
N GLY A 14 -2.87 -8.81 16.40
CA GLY A 14 -2.85 -7.81 17.46
C GLY A 14 -1.46 -7.38 17.90
N ASN A 15 -0.41 -7.98 17.34
CA ASN A 15 0.97 -7.60 17.67
C ASN A 15 1.54 -6.53 16.75
N LEU A 16 0.81 -6.15 15.71
CA LEU A 16 1.25 -5.09 14.81
C LEU A 16 1.09 -3.72 15.47
N PRO A 17 1.97 -2.75 15.13
CA PRO A 17 1.78 -1.38 15.57
C PRO A 17 0.69 -0.68 14.77
N LEU A 18 0.27 0.49 15.22
CA LEU A 18 -0.69 1.36 14.53
C LEU A 18 -2.10 0.77 14.46
N LEU A 19 -2.48 -0.04 15.44
CA LEU A 19 -3.80 -0.69 15.45
C LEU A 19 -4.96 0.30 15.62
N GLN A 20 -4.69 1.54 16.03
CA GLN A 20 -5.71 2.57 16.15
C GLN A 20 -6.18 3.08 14.78
N SER A 21 -5.41 2.82 13.72
CA SER A 21 -5.76 3.21 12.36
C SER A 21 -6.40 2.03 11.62
N ASN A 22 -7.13 2.34 10.57
CA ASN A 22 -7.74 1.30 9.73
C ASN A 22 -6.69 0.61 8.87
N LEU A 23 -6.95 -0.64 8.53
CA LEU A 23 -6.07 -1.38 7.62
C LEU A 23 -6.35 -0.95 6.19
N VAL A 24 -5.31 -0.42 5.54
CA VAL A 24 -5.35 -0.06 4.12
C VAL A 24 -4.46 -1.06 3.39
N PHE A 25 -5.07 -2.17 2.97
CA PHE A 25 -4.31 -3.34 2.50
C PHE A 25 -3.69 -3.13 1.12
N GLY A 26 -4.46 -2.59 0.21
CA GLY A 26 -4.04 -2.37 -1.18
C GLY A 26 -5.24 -2.47 -2.10
N GLU A 27 -5.02 -2.12 -3.37
CA GLU A 27 -6.11 -2.08 -4.34
C GLU A 27 -5.58 -2.29 -5.75
N GLY A 28 -6.31 -3.04 -6.56
CA GLY A 28 -6.00 -3.21 -7.95
C GLY A 28 -6.13 -4.65 -8.42
N ASN A 29 -5.49 -4.95 -9.54
CA ASN A 29 -5.55 -6.29 -10.13
C ASN A 29 -4.45 -7.17 -9.55
N PRO A 30 -4.80 -8.29 -8.88
CA PRO A 30 -3.78 -9.21 -8.36
C PRO A 30 -2.88 -9.81 -9.45
N ASP A 31 -3.34 -9.85 -10.69
CA ASP A 31 -2.56 -10.34 -11.84
C ASP A 31 -1.92 -9.17 -12.60
N CYS A 32 -1.48 -8.15 -11.90
CA CYS A 32 -1.00 -6.91 -12.50
C CYS A 32 0.35 -7.08 -13.20
N GLU A 33 0.62 -6.18 -14.15
CA GLU A 33 1.95 -6.03 -14.74
C GLU A 33 2.89 -5.32 -13.79
N ALA A 34 2.38 -4.28 -13.10
CA ALA A 34 3.19 -3.43 -12.23
C ALA A 34 2.56 -3.28 -10.85
N LEU A 35 3.39 -3.41 -9.82
CA LEU A 35 3.01 -3.19 -8.43
C LEU A 35 3.65 -1.89 -7.96
N PHE A 36 2.83 -0.95 -7.51
CA PHE A 36 3.30 0.33 -6.98
C PHE A 36 3.24 0.30 -5.46
N ILE A 37 4.37 0.64 -4.82
CA ILE A 37 4.50 0.56 -3.36
C ILE A 37 4.92 1.93 -2.82
N GLY A 38 4.03 2.56 -2.04
CA GLY A 38 4.34 3.78 -1.31
C GLY A 38 4.77 3.48 0.12
N GLU A 39 4.81 4.51 0.97
CA GLU A 39 5.28 4.34 2.34
C GLU A 39 4.17 3.97 3.31
N ALA A 40 3.14 4.81 3.44
CA ALA A 40 2.06 4.59 4.41
C ALA A 40 0.82 5.38 4.01
N PRO A 41 -0.37 4.96 4.47
CA PRO A 41 -1.61 5.71 4.20
C PRO A 41 -1.62 7.05 4.93
N GLY A 42 -2.27 8.03 4.32
CA GLY A 42 -2.56 9.31 4.95
C GLY A 42 -3.97 9.33 5.53
N PHE A 43 -4.44 10.54 5.88
CA PHE A 43 -5.75 10.72 6.52
C PHE A 43 -6.90 10.19 5.65
N ASN A 44 -6.92 10.58 4.38
CA ASN A 44 -8.02 10.17 3.48
C ASN A 44 -8.00 8.67 3.23
N GLU A 45 -6.81 8.10 3.06
CA GLU A 45 -6.64 6.67 2.84
C GLU A 45 -7.09 5.86 4.05
N ASP A 46 -6.74 6.33 5.25
CA ASP A 46 -7.19 5.71 6.50
C ASP A 46 -8.71 5.72 6.61
N ARG A 47 -9.32 6.88 6.35
CA ARG A 47 -10.77 7.03 6.46
C ARG A 47 -11.53 6.13 5.48
N GLU A 48 -11.06 6.04 4.23
CA GLU A 48 -11.74 5.27 3.18
C GLU A 48 -11.25 3.84 3.05
N CYS A 49 -10.20 3.47 3.79
CA CYS A 49 -9.55 2.15 3.70
C CYS A 49 -9.06 1.83 2.28
N ARG A 50 -8.63 2.85 1.54
CA ARG A 50 -8.14 2.70 0.15
C ARG A 50 -6.81 3.43 -0.02
N PRO A 51 -5.85 2.84 -0.77
CA PRO A 51 -4.56 3.48 -1.00
C PRO A 51 -4.66 4.59 -2.04
N PHE A 52 -3.84 5.62 -1.88
CA PHE A 52 -3.61 6.65 -2.89
C PHE A 52 -4.89 7.31 -3.40
N ILE A 53 -5.72 7.84 -2.50
CA ILE A 53 -6.94 8.56 -2.87
C ILE A 53 -6.91 10.04 -2.52
N GLY A 54 -5.94 10.47 -1.71
CA GLY A 54 -5.72 11.88 -1.43
C GLY A 54 -5.10 12.60 -2.63
N ARG A 55 -4.72 13.86 -2.44
CA ARG A 55 -4.21 14.69 -3.54
C ARG A 55 -2.99 14.06 -4.22
N ALA A 56 -1.98 13.65 -3.45
CA ALA A 56 -0.79 13.01 -4.01
C ALA A 56 -1.12 11.68 -4.67
N GLY A 57 -2.06 10.93 -4.08
CA GLY A 57 -2.49 9.66 -4.63
C GLY A 57 -3.19 9.81 -5.96
N GLN A 58 -4.04 10.82 -6.09
CA GLN A 58 -4.73 11.10 -7.36
C GLN A 58 -3.74 11.48 -8.45
N LEU A 59 -2.71 12.25 -8.08
CA LEU A 59 -1.65 12.61 -9.03
C LEU A 59 -0.89 11.36 -9.49
N LEU A 60 -0.58 10.45 -8.57
CA LEU A 60 0.07 9.18 -8.93
C LEU A 60 -0.80 8.40 -9.91
N ARG A 61 -2.09 8.26 -9.63
CA ARG A 61 -3.00 7.52 -10.50
C ARG A 61 -3.09 8.14 -11.88
N LYS A 62 -3.10 9.49 -11.95
CA LYS A 62 -3.07 10.20 -13.22
C LYS A 62 -1.79 9.90 -13.98
N ASN A 63 -0.64 9.93 -13.30
CA ASN A 63 0.64 9.65 -13.93
C ASN A 63 0.70 8.21 -14.46
N ILE A 64 0.13 7.26 -13.75
CA ILE A 64 0.06 5.86 -14.19
C ILE A 64 -0.73 5.79 -15.51
N ARG A 65 -1.88 6.46 -15.58
CA ARG A 65 -2.68 6.49 -16.81
C ARG A 65 -1.95 7.19 -17.95
N ASP A 66 -1.24 8.28 -17.64
CA ASP A 66 -0.49 9.03 -18.64
C ASP A 66 0.66 8.19 -19.24
N LEU A 67 1.19 7.24 -18.48
CA LEU A 67 2.20 6.30 -18.97
C LEU A 67 1.63 5.19 -19.83
N GLY A 68 0.30 5.14 -19.98
CA GLY A 68 -0.36 4.15 -20.82
C GLY A 68 -0.90 2.94 -20.08
N TRP A 69 -0.75 2.87 -18.78
CA TRP A 69 -1.31 1.77 -17.98
C TRP A 69 -2.72 2.11 -17.52
N GLN A 70 -3.58 1.11 -17.58
CA GLN A 70 -4.93 1.21 -17.04
C GLN A 70 -4.94 0.68 -15.61
N GLU A 71 -5.99 0.97 -14.86
CA GLU A 71 -6.09 0.48 -13.48
C GLU A 71 -6.09 -1.06 -13.41
N LYS A 72 -6.60 -1.73 -14.44
CA LYS A 72 -6.58 -3.20 -14.51
C LYS A 72 -5.18 -3.78 -14.68
N ASP A 73 -4.19 -2.94 -15.01
CA ASP A 73 -2.81 -3.38 -15.25
C ASP A 73 -1.94 -3.24 -14.01
N VAL A 74 -2.46 -2.62 -12.95
CA VAL A 74 -1.64 -2.26 -11.79
C VAL A 74 -2.29 -2.70 -10.48
N TYR A 75 -1.46 -2.80 -9.46
CA TYR A 75 -1.88 -2.94 -8.07
C TYR A 75 -1.10 -1.92 -7.24
N ILE A 76 -1.76 -1.32 -6.27
CA ILE A 76 -1.18 -0.23 -5.48
C ILE A 76 -1.28 -0.57 -4.00
N THR A 77 -0.17 -0.43 -3.27
CA THR A 77 -0.15 -0.66 -1.83
C THR A 77 0.93 0.22 -1.19
N ASN A 78 1.12 0.05 0.11
CA ASN A 78 2.15 0.75 0.88
C ASN A 78 2.97 -0.26 1.68
N ILE A 79 4.18 0.13 2.09
CA ILE A 79 5.02 -0.68 2.95
C ILE A 79 4.32 -0.91 4.28
N VAL A 80 3.89 0.17 4.93
CA VAL A 80 3.13 0.13 6.17
C VAL A 80 1.65 0.31 5.80
N LYS A 81 0.81 -0.58 6.30
CA LYS A 81 -0.57 -0.64 5.83
C LYS A 81 -1.58 0.02 6.77
N ARG A 82 -1.09 0.79 7.72
CA ARG A 82 -1.91 1.60 8.62
C ARG A 82 -1.26 2.97 8.79
N ARG A 83 -2.10 3.98 8.98
CA ARG A 83 -1.65 5.37 9.05
C ARG A 83 -0.92 5.65 10.36
N PRO A 84 0.33 6.17 10.31
CA PRO A 84 0.99 6.71 11.50
C PRO A 84 0.26 7.97 11.99
N PRO A 85 0.30 8.26 13.31
CA PRO A 85 -0.35 9.46 13.84
C PRO A 85 0.13 10.73 13.16
N GLU A 86 -0.79 11.66 12.91
CA GLU A 86 -0.50 12.99 12.34
C GLU A 86 0.22 12.94 10.99
N ASN A 87 0.03 11.86 10.22
CA ASN A 87 0.64 11.68 8.90
C ASN A 87 2.17 11.73 8.93
N ARG A 88 2.80 11.45 10.09
CA ARG A 88 4.25 11.36 10.15
C ARG A 88 4.75 10.17 9.33
N ASP A 89 6.02 10.17 8.99
CA ASP A 89 6.61 9.02 8.33
C ASP A 89 6.62 7.80 9.27
N PRO A 90 6.48 6.59 8.72
CA PRO A 90 6.64 5.39 9.54
C PRO A 90 8.05 5.35 10.12
N ASN A 91 8.16 4.93 11.38
CA ASN A 91 9.48 4.74 11.99
C ASN A 91 10.02 3.35 11.64
N PRO A 92 11.33 3.10 11.90
CA PRO A 92 11.92 1.81 11.53
C PRO A 92 11.24 0.60 12.15
N GLU A 93 10.76 0.70 13.39
CA GLU A 93 10.08 -0.41 14.06
C GLU A 93 8.76 -0.75 13.36
N GLU A 94 8.03 0.27 12.91
CA GLU A 94 6.78 0.07 12.19
C GLU A 94 7.04 -0.58 10.83
N ILE A 95 8.05 -0.12 10.12
CA ILE A 95 8.43 -0.70 8.83
C ILE A 95 8.81 -2.18 9.00
N GLU A 96 9.64 -2.48 9.99
CA GLU A 96 10.07 -3.86 10.25
C GLU A 96 8.89 -4.77 10.63
N ALA A 97 7.92 -4.24 11.39
CA ALA A 97 6.77 -5.02 11.80
C ALA A 97 5.88 -5.41 10.61
N TYR A 98 5.74 -4.53 9.63
CA TYR A 98 4.91 -4.78 8.45
C TYR A 98 5.66 -5.48 7.32
N LYS A 99 6.98 -5.55 7.38
CA LYS A 99 7.81 -6.11 6.32
C LYS A 99 7.46 -7.55 5.94
N PRO A 100 7.23 -8.47 6.89
CA PRO A 100 6.85 -9.83 6.51
C PRO A 100 5.55 -9.88 5.68
N TYR A 101 4.61 -9.01 6.00
CA TYR A 101 3.35 -8.93 5.27
C TYR A 101 3.55 -8.36 3.87
N LEU A 102 4.39 -7.33 3.74
CA LEU A 102 4.72 -6.79 2.43
C LEU A 102 5.41 -7.83 1.55
N THR A 103 6.37 -8.56 2.12
CA THR A 103 7.07 -9.62 1.41
C THR A 103 6.09 -10.67 0.88
N ARG A 104 5.17 -11.11 1.74
CA ARG A 104 4.18 -12.11 1.33
C ARG A 104 3.21 -11.54 0.29
N HIS A 105 2.84 -10.27 0.43
CA HIS A 105 1.99 -9.56 -0.52
C HIS A 105 2.61 -9.59 -1.92
N ILE A 106 3.89 -9.25 -1.99
CA ILE A 106 4.64 -9.24 -3.26
C ILE A 106 4.72 -10.65 -3.85
N GLU A 107 5.00 -11.65 -3.01
CA GLU A 107 5.08 -13.05 -3.45
C GLU A 107 3.78 -13.53 -4.07
N ILE A 108 2.66 -13.21 -3.44
CA ILE A 108 1.33 -13.64 -3.92
C ILE A 108 1.00 -12.97 -5.25
N ILE A 109 1.26 -11.68 -5.37
CA ILE A 109 0.97 -10.92 -6.60
C ILE A 109 1.93 -11.31 -7.71
N ASN A 110 3.21 -11.48 -7.36
CA ASN A 110 4.26 -11.86 -8.31
C ASN A 110 4.27 -10.98 -9.57
N PRO A 111 4.38 -9.66 -9.42
CA PRO A 111 4.31 -8.75 -10.56
C PRO A 111 5.58 -8.83 -11.42
N LYS A 112 5.48 -8.38 -12.66
CA LYS A 112 6.64 -8.29 -13.55
C LYS A 112 7.51 -7.09 -13.21
N ILE A 113 6.90 -6.01 -12.74
CA ILE A 113 7.57 -4.76 -12.42
C ILE A 113 7.14 -4.32 -11.03
N ILE A 114 8.11 -3.89 -10.21
CA ILE A 114 7.83 -3.28 -8.91
C ILE A 114 8.35 -1.85 -8.95
N VAL A 115 7.46 -0.89 -8.64
CA VAL A 115 7.82 0.52 -8.59
C VAL A 115 7.68 0.98 -7.15
N THR A 116 8.78 1.37 -6.53
CA THR A 116 8.76 1.91 -5.18
C THR A 116 8.75 3.43 -5.24
N LEU A 117 7.93 4.03 -4.38
CA LEU A 117 7.73 5.47 -4.36
C LEU A 117 8.28 6.01 -3.06
N GLY A 118 9.43 6.65 -3.13
CA GLY A 118 9.99 7.31 -1.98
C GLY A 118 9.33 8.66 -1.74
N ARG A 119 9.43 9.13 -0.51
CA ARG A 119 8.85 10.42 -0.15
C ARG A 119 9.38 11.55 -1.03
N PHE A 120 10.68 11.52 -1.31
CA PHE A 120 11.33 12.58 -2.08
C PHE A 120 10.86 12.62 -3.53
N SER A 121 10.46 11.49 -4.08
CA SER A 121 9.97 11.45 -5.46
C SER A 121 8.55 11.99 -5.58
N MET A 122 7.87 12.19 -4.48
CA MET A 122 6.49 12.69 -4.46
C MET A 122 6.39 14.18 -4.12
N ASN A 123 7.46 14.78 -3.72
CA ASN A 123 7.50 16.22 -3.38
C ASN A 123 7.84 17.09 -4.59
#